data_ac24939473422b01725f10cd1cdcd2f1
#
_entry.id   ac24939473422b01725f10cd1cdcd2f1
#
_cell.length_a   1.000
_cell.length_b   1.000
_cell.length_c   1.000
_cell.angle_alpha   90.00
_cell.angle_beta   90.00
_cell.angle_gamma   90.00
#
_symmetry.space_group_name_H-M   'P 1'
#
loop_
_entity.id
_entity.type
_entity.pdbx_description
1 polymer ?
#
loop_
_entity_poly.entity_id
_entity_poly.type
_entity_poly.pdbx_seq_one_letter_code
_entity_poly.pdbx_strand_id
1 'polypeptide(L)'
;FVSMSFACVSKRVVQMAGHNPQLIYRKDSVYFFSRRIPKDIRDRYKADKFVMSLRTKSREAAARSARAIAARLDEYWMSLRIAGLGIPKMLVSPDTAVEDPTITLSQALENYHSLKGTGKDDLFFRSSERFVRYVIDGLGDRTLDQYTSADAAAFRDQLFEKGLSSSSVKRVFASVRSIVNLSIKEYGLSCENAFTQTFIPNKNDVTKRPPIPAENLFVIQNRCREVDDDLRWLIALISDSGMRLAEAAGLLKADIQLDHDIPHVSLKPHAWRQLKTANSERVIPL
;
A
#
# COMPACT_ATOMS: atom_id res chain seq x y z
N PHE A 1 -2.55 -21.93 41.21
CA PHE A 1 -2.72 -21.27 42.52
C PHE A 1 -1.45 -20.47 42.79
N VAL A 2 -1.47 -19.17 42.51
CA VAL A 2 -0.48 -18.23 43.01
C VAL A 2 -1.27 -17.05 43.55
N SER A 3 -1.28 -17.01 44.88
CA SER A 3 -1.80 -15.93 45.72
C SER A 3 -0.96 -14.67 45.50
N MET A 4 -1.51 -13.60 44.98
CA MET A 4 -0.87 -12.28 45.02
C MET A 4 -1.44 -11.45 46.17
N SER A 5 -0.58 -11.33 47.20
CA SER A 5 -0.78 -10.47 48.36
C SER A 5 -0.80 -8.99 47.97
N PHE A 6 -1.87 -8.28 48.33
CA PHE A 6 -1.97 -6.82 48.21
C PHE A 6 -1.20 -6.14 49.35
N ALA A 7 0.00 -5.68 49.06
CA ALA A 7 0.76 -4.82 49.98
C ALA A 7 0.27 -3.34 49.80
N CYS A 8 -0.23 -2.82 50.87
CA CYS A 8 -0.58 -1.41 51.08
C CYS A 8 0.67 -0.53 51.00
N VAL A 9 0.82 0.33 49.98
CA VAL A 9 1.93 1.27 49.88
C VAL A 9 1.49 2.67 50.15
N SER A 10 2.02 3.21 51.24
CA SER A 10 1.90 4.54 51.79
C SER A 10 2.17 5.67 50.75
N LYS A 11 1.34 6.68 50.78
CA LYS A 11 1.39 7.89 49.96
C LYS A 11 2.51 8.82 50.46
N ARG A 12 3.40 9.23 49.58
CA ARG A 12 4.00 10.57 49.61
C ARG A 12 3.47 11.40 48.46
N VAL A 13 2.57 12.32 48.77
CA VAL A 13 2.03 13.33 47.88
C VAL A 13 3.02 14.51 47.93
N VAL A 14 3.65 14.81 46.80
CA VAL A 14 4.33 16.09 46.62
C VAL A 14 3.38 17.04 45.90
N GLN A 15 2.86 18.00 46.64
CA GLN A 15 2.09 19.14 46.10
C GLN A 15 3.02 20.07 45.34
N MET A 16 2.70 20.38 44.11
CA MET A 16 3.08 21.63 43.47
C MET A 16 1.96 22.17 42.58
N ALA A 17 1.71 23.46 42.72
CA ALA A 17 0.59 24.19 42.16
C ALA A 17 0.67 24.35 40.64
N GLY A 18 -0.50 24.20 39.99
CA GLY A 18 -0.71 24.40 38.55
C GLY A 18 -1.99 23.69 38.15
N HIS A 19 -3.04 24.42 37.83
CA HIS A 19 -4.38 23.95 37.50
C HIS A 19 -4.39 22.91 36.39
N ASN A 20 -4.33 21.62 36.77
CA ASN A 20 -4.86 20.50 35.98
C ASN A 20 -4.98 19.27 36.90
N PRO A 21 -6.09 18.50 36.93
CA PRO A 21 -6.19 17.34 37.79
C PRO A 21 -5.08 16.38 37.42
N GLN A 22 -4.28 15.94 38.42
CA GLN A 22 -3.09 15.11 38.27
C GLN A 22 -3.46 13.76 37.63
N LEU A 23 -3.43 13.70 36.32
CA LEU A 23 -3.64 12.45 35.55
C LEU A 23 -2.39 11.59 35.50
N ILE A 24 -1.26 12.08 36.01
CA ILE A 24 0.04 11.37 36.00
C ILE A 24 0.65 11.31 37.41
N TYR A 25 1.29 10.20 37.71
CA TYR A 25 2.14 10.04 38.89
C TYR A 25 3.39 9.26 38.51
N ARG A 26 4.45 9.39 39.32
CA ARG A 26 5.72 8.70 39.10
C ARG A 26 5.85 7.53 40.07
N LYS A 27 6.21 6.35 39.52
CA LYS A 27 6.54 5.15 40.29
C LYS A 27 7.76 4.50 39.62
N ASP A 28 8.78 4.12 40.42
CA ASP A 28 10.00 3.46 39.95
C ASP A 28 10.65 4.15 38.73
N SER A 29 10.80 5.48 38.82
CA SER A 29 11.36 6.34 37.77
C SER A 29 10.55 6.43 36.46
N VAL A 30 9.39 5.80 36.35
CA VAL A 30 8.50 5.83 35.19
C VAL A 30 7.19 6.56 35.52
N TYR A 31 6.64 7.29 34.56
CA TYR A 31 5.35 7.95 34.71
C TYR A 31 4.21 7.01 34.37
N PHE A 32 3.13 7.11 35.17
CA PHE A 32 1.88 6.37 35.00
C PHE A 32 0.73 7.36 34.84
N PHE A 33 -0.20 7.02 33.97
CA PHE A 33 -1.49 7.66 33.87
C PHE A 33 -2.47 7.03 34.86
N SER A 34 -3.27 7.83 35.54
CA SER A 34 -4.33 7.36 36.44
C SER A 34 -5.53 8.28 36.38
N ARG A 35 -6.70 7.73 36.09
CA ARG A 35 -7.95 8.47 36.05
C ARG A 35 -9.09 7.68 36.67
N ARG A 36 -9.90 8.32 37.49
CA ARG A 36 -11.11 7.72 38.09
C ARG A 36 -12.15 7.44 37.00
N ILE A 37 -12.77 6.26 37.07
CA ILE A 37 -13.88 5.89 36.20
C ILE A 37 -15.14 6.65 36.73
N PRO A 38 -15.90 7.31 35.81
CA PRO A 38 -17.14 7.98 36.19
C PRO A 38 -18.13 7.04 36.90
N LYS A 39 -18.86 7.55 37.87
CA LYS A 39 -19.78 6.74 38.69
C LYS A 39 -20.88 6.07 37.88
N ASP A 40 -21.37 6.75 36.86
CA ASP A 40 -22.47 6.33 35.98
C ASP A 40 -22.16 5.14 35.05
N ILE A 41 -20.86 4.84 34.86
CA ILE A 41 -20.44 3.70 34.04
C ILE A 41 -19.53 2.72 34.79
N ARG A 42 -19.38 2.94 36.11
CA ARG A 42 -18.47 2.15 36.97
C ARG A 42 -18.84 0.68 37.03
N ASP A 43 -20.10 0.34 36.96
CA ASP A 43 -20.61 -1.03 37.03
C ASP A 43 -20.14 -1.90 35.87
N ARG A 44 -19.67 -1.28 34.81
CA ARG A 44 -19.05 -1.97 33.63
C ARG A 44 -17.57 -2.28 33.83
N TYR A 45 -16.95 -1.87 34.93
CA TYR A 45 -15.54 -2.03 35.21
C TYR A 45 -15.29 -2.78 36.52
N LYS A 46 -14.24 -3.61 36.52
CA LYS A 46 -13.80 -4.33 37.74
C LYS A 46 -12.96 -3.48 38.69
N ALA A 47 -12.65 -2.24 38.33
CA ALA A 47 -11.76 -1.35 39.08
C ALA A 47 -12.33 0.10 39.12
N ASP A 48 -12.04 0.85 40.19
CA ASP A 48 -12.45 2.24 40.36
C ASP A 48 -11.64 3.25 39.53
N LYS A 49 -10.46 2.84 39.04
CA LYS A 49 -9.54 3.73 38.35
C LYS A 49 -8.95 3.02 37.16
N PHE A 50 -8.79 3.74 36.05
CA PHE A 50 -7.99 3.34 34.93
C PHE A 50 -6.53 3.73 35.18
N VAL A 51 -5.60 2.77 35.16
CA VAL A 51 -4.18 2.99 35.40
C VAL A 51 -3.36 2.36 34.27
N MET A 52 -2.43 3.12 33.68
CA MET A 52 -1.56 2.64 32.61
C MET A 52 -0.15 3.23 32.70
N SER A 53 0.88 2.42 32.45
CA SER A 53 2.26 2.92 32.35
C SER A 53 2.46 3.70 31.04
N LEU A 54 3.06 4.90 31.15
CA LEU A 54 3.38 5.74 30.00
C LEU A 54 4.76 5.43 29.40
N ARG A 55 5.49 4.48 30.00
CA ARG A 55 6.81 4.01 29.54
C ARG A 55 7.82 5.13 29.26
N THR A 56 7.72 6.23 29.97
CA THR A 56 8.61 7.39 29.82
C THR A 56 9.08 7.90 31.18
N LYS A 57 10.32 8.43 31.20
CA LYS A 57 10.93 9.11 32.34
C LYS A 57 10.79 10.64 32.23
N SER A 58 10.39 11.18 31.06
CA SER A 58 10.19 12.59 30.82
C SER A 58 8.79 13.02 31.24
N ARG A 59 8.71 14.06 32.12
CA ARG A 59 7.46 14.64 32.59
C ARG A 59 6.65 15.27 31.45
N GLU A 60 7.31 15.94 30.52
CA GLU A 60 6.63 16.60 29.39
C GLU A 60 6.04 15.60 28.42
N ALA A 61 6.78 14.54 28.08
CA ALA A 61 6.29 13.45 27.24
C ALA A 61 5.10 12.73 27.92
N ALA A 62 5.19 12.49 29.24
CA ALA A 62 4.13 11.90 30.03
C ALA A 62 2.86 12.77 30.02
N ALA A 63 3.01 14.10 30.15
CA ALA A 63 1.87 15.02 30.13
C ALA A 63 1.17 15.09 28.76
N ARG A 64 1.93 15.03 27.64
CA ARG A 64 1.35 14.95 26.30
C ARG A 64 0.57 13.66 26.09
N SER A 65 1.18 12.53 26.43
CA SER A 65 0.53 11.22 26.32
C SER A 65 -0.70 11.11 27.22
N ALA A 66 -0.64 11.64 28.45
CA ALA A 66 -1.76 11.62 29.36
C ALA A 66 -2.98 12.42 28.85
N ARG A 67 -2.75 13.57 28.20
CA ARG A 67 -3.82 14.36 27.57
C ARG A 67 -4.49 13.59 26.41
N ALA A 68 -3.69 12.95 25.54
CA ALA A 68 -4.23 12.17 24.44
C ALA A 68 -5.05 10.96 24.93
N ILE A 69 -4.56 10.26 25.98
CA ILE A 69 -5.28 9.15 26.60
C ILE A 69 -6.56 9.62 27.27
N ALA A 70 -6.52 10.76 27.96
CA ALA A 70 -7.71 11.33 28.61
C ALA A 70 -8.80 11.66 27.59
N ALA A 71 -8.46 12.29 26.46
CA ALA A 71 -9.41 12.61 25.39
C ALA A 71 -10.06 11.33 24.83
N ARG A 72 -9.27 10.30 24.52
CA ARG A 72 -9.81 9.01 24.05
C ARG A 72 -10.70 8.31 25.06
N LEU A 73 -10.38 8.40 26.36
CA LEU A 73 -11.24 7.84 27.40
C LEU A 73 -12.55 8.61 27.51
N ASP A 74 -12.53 9.93 27.33
CA ASP A 74 -13.76 10.73 27.33
C ASP A 74 -14.68 10.35 26.18
N GLU A 75 -14.14 10.20 24.97
CA GLU A 75 -14.89 9.73 23.79
C GLU A 75 -15.48 8.33 24.03
N TYR A 76 -14.66 7.41 24.53
CA TYR A 76 -15.09 6.05 24.82
C TYR A 76 -16.18 6.00 25.90
N TRP A 77 -16.02 6.75 27.00
CA TRP A 77 -17.04 6.81 28.04
C TRP A 77 -18.33 7.50 27.59
N MET A 78 -18.22 8.49 26.69
CA MET A 78 -19.36 9.08 26.01
C MET A 78 -20.11 8.06 25.16
N SER A 79 -19.38 7.28 24.36
CA SER A 79 -19.98 6.23 23.51
C SER A 79 -20.72 5.17 24.35
N LEU A 80 -20.15 4.79 25.52
CA LEU A 80 -20.81 3.87 26.44
C LEU A 80 -22.11 4.41 27.04
N ARG A 81 -22.19 5.73 27.27
CA ARG A 81 -23.40 6.41 27.75
C ARG A 81 -24.47 6.44 26.67
N ILE A 82 -24.06 6.82 25.44
CA ILE A 82 -24.94 6.88 24.27
C ILE A 82 -25.50 5.50 23.93
N ALA A 83 -24.67 4.45 23.98
CA ALA A 83 -25.10 3.07 23.75
C ALA A 83 -26.16 2.58 24.76
N GLY A 84 -26.20 3.17 25.96
CA GLY A 84 -27.21 2.87 26.99
C GLY A 84 -28.52 3.70 26.87
N LEU A 85 -28.47 4.77 26.08
CA LEU A 85 -29.66 5.54 25.71
C LEU A 85 -30.22 4.89 24.45
N GLY A 86 -31.30 4.13 24.56
CA GLY A 86 -32.06 3.66 23.41
C GLY A 86 -32.59 4.87 22.63
N ILE A 87 -31.73 5.49 21.81
CA ILE A 87 -32.15 6.58 20.93
C ILE A 87 -33.07 5.92 19.90
N PRO A 88 -34.39 6.27 19.91
CA PRO A 88 -35.28 5.76 18.89
C PRO A 88 -34.71 6.18 17.50
N LYS A 89 -34.54 5.24 16.57
CA LYS A 89 -34.16 5.51 15.20
C LYS A 89 -35.02 6.58 14.49
N MET A 90 -36.09 7.04 15.15
CA MET A 90 -37.06 7.99 14.63
C MET A 90 -36.70 9.47 14.83
N LEU A 91 -35.59 9.79 15.50
CA LEU A 91 -35.17 11.19 15.71
C LEU A 91 -33.97 11.62 14.86
N VAL A 92 -33.43 10.73 14.08
CA VAL A 92 -32.50 11.08 13.00
C VAL A 92 -33.36 11.17 11.74
N SER A 93 -33.76 12.40 11.39
CA SER A 93 -34.41 12.64 10.08
C SER A 93 -33.52 12.04 8.99
N PRO A 94 -34.04 11.15 8.13
CA PRO A 94 -33.23 10.54 7.07
C PRO A 94 -32.76 11.54 5.99
N ASP A 95 -33.15 12.82 6.09
CA ASP A 95 -32.91 13.84 5.07
C ASP A 95 -31.58 14.61 5.20
N THR A 96 -30.70 14.25 6.14
CA THR A 96 -29.34 14.82 6.22
C THR A 96 -28.25 13.77 6.48
N ALA A 97 -28.51 12.51 6.22
CA ALA A 97 -27.42 11.61 5.88
C ALA A 97 -26.91 12.13 4.53
N VAL A 98 -25.80 12.84 4.53
CA VAL A 98 -24.96 12.92 3.34
C VAL A 98 -24.66 11.46 3.03
N GLU A 99 -25.42 10.89 2.08
CA GLU A 99 -25.12 9.55 1.57
C GLU A 99 -23.68 9.63 1.12
N ASP A 100 -22.81 8.87 1.77
CA ASP A 100 -21.44 8.70 1.27
C ASP A 100 -21.57 8.37 -0.22
N PRO A 101 -20.90 9.10 -1.11
CA PRO A 101 -21.05 8.88 -2.52
C PRO A 101 -20.77 7.41 -2.83
N THR A 102 -21.79 6.70 -3.29
CA THR A 102 -21.70 5.28 -3.65
C THR A 102 -20.94 5.16 -4.98
N ILE A 103 -19.66 4.82 -4.93
CA ILE A 103 -18.80 4.71 -6.10
C ILE A 103 -18.52 3.25 -6.37
N THR A 104 -18.84 2.79 -7.60
CA THR A 104 -18.53 1.44 -8.04
C THR A 104 -17.06 1.31 -8.43
N LEU A 105 -16.57 0.07 -8.53
CA LEU A 105 -15.19 -0.19 -8.93
C LEU A 105 -14.91 0.29 -10.36
N SER A 106 -15.89 0.23 -11.27
CA SER A 106 -15.77 0.80 -12.62
C SER A 106 -15.62 2.31 -12.60
N GLN A 107 -16.41 3.01 -11.79
CA GLN A 107 -16.30 4.46 -11.62
C GLN A 107 -14.96 4.85 -10.96
N ALA A 108 -14.48 4.04 -10.02
CA ALA A 108 -13.17 4.22 -9.41
C ALA A 108 -12.03 4.10 -10.45
N LEU A 109 -12.15 3.20 -11.42
CA LEU A 109 -11.21 3.07 -12.53
C LEU A 109 -11.24 4.30 -13.44
N GLU A 110 -12.41 4.80 -13.81
CA GLU A 110 -12.56 6.01 -14.63
C GLU A 110 -11.91 7.22 -13.96
N ASN A 111 -12.17 7.39 -12.65
CA ASN A 111 -11.53 8.43 -11.85
C ASN A 111 -9.99 8.27 -11.81
N TYR A 112 -9.51 7.05 -11.64
CA TYR A 112 -8.08 6.75 -11.66
C TYR A 112 -7.42 7.11 -12.99
N HIS A 113 -8.10 6.83 -14.12
CA HIS A 113 -7.65 7.19 -15.46
C HIS A 113 -7.65 8.71 -15.68
N SER A 114 -8.69 9.40 -15.23
CA SER A 114 -8.78 10.86 -15.31
C SER A 114 -7.65 11.55 -14.56
N LEU A 115 -7.36 11.12 -13.32
CA LEU A 115 -6.40 11.79 -12.45
C LEU A 115 -4.95 11.39 -12.73
N LYS A 116 -4.70 10.12 -13.07
CA LYS A 116 -3.33 9.58 -13.25
C LYS A 116 -2.96 9.24 -14.68
N GLY A 117 -3.91 9.34 -15.62
CA GLY A 117 -3.69 8.95 -17.00
C GLY A 117 -2.95 10.00 -17.84
N THR A 118 -2.88 11.25 -17.40
CA THR A 118 -2.20 12.32 -18.13
C THR A 118 -0.74 11.95 -18.41
N GLY A 119 -0.36 11.90 -19.69
CA GLY A 119 1.00 11.56 -20.12
C GLY A 119 1.37 10.07 -19.97
N LYS A 120 0.40 9.20 -19.73
CA LYS A 120 0.61 7.74 -19.69
C LYS A 120 0.39 7.12 -21.06
N ASP A 121 1.04 5.98 -21.29
CA ASP A 121 0.90 5.16 -22.49
C ASP A 121 -0.35 4.26 -22.44
N ASP A 122 -0.74 3.72 -23.58
CA ASP A 122 -1.86 2.77 -23.70
C ASP A 122 -1.73 1.55 -22.78
N LEU A 123 -0.49 1.15 -22.46
CA LEU A 123 -0.25 0.00 -21.60
C LEU A 123 -0.73 0.24 -20.17
N PHE A 124 -0.62 1.49 -19.69
CA PHE A 124 -1.15 1.90 -18.38
C PHE A 124 -2.66 1.68 -18.32
N PHE A 125 -3.41 2.15 -19.32
CA PHE A 125 -4.86 2.01 -19.38
C PHE A 125 -5.28 0.54 -19.50
N ARG A 126 -4.75 -0.17 -20.50
CA ARG A 126 -5.07 -1.59 -20.75
C ARG A 126 -4.75 -2.49 -19.55
N SER A 127 -3.66 -2.21 -18.81
CA SER A 127 -3.29 -3.03 -17.65
C SER A 127 -4.24 -2.80 -16.47
N SER A 128 -4.59 -1.56 -16.18
CA SER A 128 -5.53 -1.21 -15.09
C SER A 128 -6.95 -1.73 -15.40
N GLU A 129 -7.43 -1.56 -16.62
CA GLU A 129 -8.72 -2.12 -17.08
C GLU A 129 -8.78 -3.63 -16.95
N ARG A 130 -7.75 -4.34 -17.41
CA ARG A 130 -7.67 -5.80 -17.30
C ARG A 130 -7.71 -6.25 -15.84
N PHE A 131 -7.01 -5.56 -14.95
CA PHE A 131 -6.97 -5.95 -13.54
C PHE A 131 -8.29 -5.68 -12.82
N VAL A 132 -8.94 -4.57 -13.12
CA VAL A 132 -10.28 -4.28 -12.61
C VAL A 132 -11.30 -5.27 -13.19
N ARG A 133 -11.21 -5.60 -14.47
CA ARG A 133 -12.07 -6.62 -15.08
C ARG A 133 -11.95 -7.98 -14.37
N TYR A 134 -10.74 -8.39 -13.96
CA TYR A 134 -10.61 -9.63 -13.17
C TYR A 134 -11.40 -9.60 -11.87
N VAL A 135 -11.48 -8.44 -11.20
CA VAL A 135 -12.29 -8.28 -9.99
C VAL A 135 -13.78 -8.34 -10.33
N ILE A 136 -14.21 -7.61 -11.36
CA ILE A 136 -15.62 -7.55 -11.78
C ILE A 136 -16.11 -8.91 -12.23
N ASP A 137 -15.33 -9.64 -13.01
CA ASP A 137 -15.67 -10.98 -13.49
C ASP A 137 -15.79 -12.00 -12.34
N GLY A 138 -15.01 -11.83 -11.26
CA GLY A 138 -15.01 -12.76 -10.13
C GLY A 138 -15.97 -12.37 -9.01
N LEU A 139 -16.16 -11.09 -8.75
CA LEU A 139 -16.89 -10.58 -7.58
C LEU A 139 -18.11 -9.69 -7.96
N GLY A 140 -18.23 -9.30 -9.22
CA GLY A 140 -19.22 -8.32 -9.69
C GLY A 140 -18.74 -6.87 -9.51
N ASP A 141 -19.36 -5.95 -10.28
CA ASP A 141 -19.12 -4.51 -10.14
C ASP A 141 -19.99 -3.97 -9.00
N ARG A 142 -19.40 -3.84 -7.83
CA ARG A 142 -20.05 -3.37 -6.60
C ARG A 142 -19.52 -1.99 -6.21
N THR A 143 -20.22 -1.33 -5.30
CA THR A 143 -19.70 -0.13 -4.64
C THR A 143 -18.53 -0.49 -3.72
N LEU A 144 -17.59 0.45 -3.54
CA LEU A 144 -16.31 0.18 -2.86
C LEU A 144 -16.47 -0.27 -1.40
N ASP A 145 -17.53 0.16 -0.74
CA ASP A 145 -17.91 -0.20 0.63
C ASP A 145 -18.47 -1.64 0.75
N GLN A 146 -18.95 -2.22 -0.35
CA GLN A 146 -19.52 -3.58 -0.38
C GLN A 146 -18.49 -4.69 -0.53
N TYR A 147 -17.26 -4.36 -0.89
CA TYR A 147 -16.20 -5.36 -0.93
C TYR A 147 -15.67 -5.65 0.47
N THR A 148 -15.55 -6.92 0.79
CA THR A 148 -15.02 -7.39 2.09
C THR A 148 -13.63 -8.00 1.94
N SER A 149 -12.92 -8.15 3.07
CA SER A 149 -11.65 -8.88 3.09
C SER A 149 -11.80 -10.35 2.68
N ALA A 150 -12.98 -10.95 2.91
CA ALA A 150 -13.29 -12.30 2.46
C ALA A 150 -13.42 -12.37 0.93
N ASP A 151 -14.07 -11.37 0.31
CA ASP A 151 -14.12 -11.25 -1.16
C ASP A 151 -12.71 -11.12 -1.75
N ALA A 152 -11.86 -10.29 -1.15
CA ALA A 152 -10.49 -10.12 -1.60
C ALA A 152 -9.67 -11.43 -1.48
N ALA A 153 -9.90 -12.23 -0.44
CA ALA A 153 -9.26 -13.53 -0.30
C ALA A 153 -9.77 -14.53 -1.36
N ALA A 154 -11.08 -14.59 -1.60
CA ALA A 154 -11.68 -15.41 -2.66
C ALA A 154 -11.16 -15.02 -4.05
N PHE A 155 -11.05 -13.71 -4.32
CA PHE A 155 -10.49 -13.20 -5.58
C PHE A 155 -9.02 -13.62 -5.77
N ARG A 156 -8.20 -13.56 -4.72
CA ARG A 156 -6.83 -14.09 -4.76
C ARG A 156 -6.81 -15.55 -5.19
N ASP A 157 -7.66 -16.39 -4.60
CA ASP A 157 -7.70 -17.82 -4.85
C ASP A 157 -8.15 -18.10 -6.30
N GLN A 158 -9.15 -17.38 -6.80
CA GLN A 158 -9.57 -17.44 -8.20
C GLN A 158 -8.44 -17.07 -9.18
N LEU A 159 -7.59 -16.08 -8.85
CA LEU A 159 -6.44 -15.74 -9.70
C LEU A 159 -5.41 -16.86 -9.74
N PHE A 160 -5.19 -17.57 -8.64
CA PHE A 160 -4.32 -18.76 -8.62
C PHE A 160 -4.92 -19.91 -9.39
N GLU A 161 -6.23 -20.15 -9.30
CA GLU A 161 -6.96 -21.17 -10.09
C GLU A 161 -6.87 -20.88 -11.60
N LYS A 162 -6.88 -19.62 -12.00
CA LYS A 162 -6.59 -19.19 -13.39
C LYS A 162 -5.13 -19.39 -13.81
N GLY A 163 -4.26 -19.92 -12.95
CA GLY A 163 -2.86 -20.21 -13.24
C GLY A 163 -1.92 -18.98 -13.16
N LEU A 164 -2.32 -17.88 -12.54
CA LEU A 164 -1.43 -16.74 -12.39
C LEU A 164 -0.34 -17.03 -11.35
N SER A 165 0.89 -16.60 -11.65
CA SER A 165 2.00 -16.67 -10.71
C SER A 165 1.81 -15.71 -9.53
N SER A 166 2.46 -16.00 -8.40
CA SER A 166 2.43 -15.13 -7.20
C SER A 166 2.83 -13.69 -7.50
N SER A 167 3.80 -13.50 -8.39
CA SER A 167 4.24 -12.17 -8.81
C SER A 167 3.17 -11.44 -9.64
N SER A 168 2.44 -12.16 -10.49
CA SER A 168 1.32 -11.62 -11.26
C SER A 168 0.14 -11.25 -10.36
N VAL A 169 -0.23 -12.12 -9.41
CA VAL A 169 -1.28 -11.84 -8.42
C VAL A 169 -0.93 -10.60 -7.60
N LYS A 170 0.30 -10.48 -7.10
CA LYS A 170 0.76 -9.28 -6.38
C LYS A 170 0.61 -8.00 -7.21
N ARG A 171 0.88 -8.07 -8.52
CA ARG A 171 0.75 -6.93 -9.44
C ARG A 171 -0.71 -6.53 -9.63
N VAL A 172 -1.62 -7.49 -9.81
CA VAL A 172 -3.07 -7.25 -9.87
C VAL A 172 -3.54 -6.54 -8.61
N PHE A 173 -3.23 -7.10 -7.44
CA PHE A 173 -3.60 -6.49 -6.15
C PHE A 173 -3.00 -5.11 -5.93
N ALA A 174 -1.76 -4.87 -6.35
CA ALA A 174 -1.14 -3.55 -6.24
C ALA A 174 -1.88 -2.48 -7.06
N SER A 175 -2.31 -2.84 -8.27
CA SER A 175 -3.08 -1.95 -9.13
C SER A 175 -4.47 -1.68 -8.57
N VAL A 176 -5.22 -2.73 -8.19
CA VAL A 176 -6.57 -2.60 -7.61
C VAL A 176 -6.52 -1.77 -6.33
N ARG A 177 -5.56 -2.03 -5.43
CA ARG A 177 -5.36 -1.21 -4.22
C ARG A 177 -5.11 0.26 -4.53
N SER A 178 -4.31 0.55 -5.56
CA SER A 178 -4.02 1.93 -5.94
C SER A 178 -5.26 2.66 -6.45
N ILE A 179 -6.12 1.98 -7.22
CA ILE A 179 -7.37 2.51 -7.76
C ILE A 179 -8.35 2.80 -6.62
N VAL A 180 -8.61 1.80 -5.77
CA VAL A 180 -9.54 1.93 -4.64
C VAL A 180 -9.08 2.99 -3.64
N ASN A 181 -7.79 2.99 -3.25
CA ASN A 181 -7.26 3.98 -2.32
C ASN A 181 -7.33 5.41 -2.86
N LEU A 182 -7.16 5.60 -4.18
CA LEU A 182 -7.30 6.92 -4.78
C LEU A 182 -8.75 7.40 -4.65
N SER A 183 -9.72 6.56 -5.00
CA SER A 183 -11.14 6.92 -4.94
C SER A 183 -11.62 7.15 -3.50
N ILE A 184 -11.19 6.32 -2.53
CA ILE A 184 -11.50 6.54 -1.11
C ILE A 184 -11.03 7.93 -0.66
N LYS A 185 -9.82 8.34 -1.06
CA LYS A 185 -9.25 9.64 -0.68
C LYS A 185 -9.92 10.80 -1.40
N GLU A 186 -10.17 10.65 -2.69
CA GLU A 186 -10.73 11.72 -3.54
C GLU A 186 -12.16 12.05 -3.16
N TYR A 187 -12.95 11.03 -2.86
CA TYR A 187 -14.37 11.19 -2.51
C TYR A 187 -14.63 11.22 -0.99
N GLY A 188 -13.58 11.12 -0.17
CA GLY A 188 -13.72 11.15 1.29
C GLY A 188 -14.54 10.00 1.86
N LEU A 189 -14.51 8.80 1.19
CA LEU A 189 -15.31 7.66 1.63
C LEU A 189 -14.87 7.16 3.00
N SER A 190 -15.83 6.76 3.84
CA SER A 190 -15.59 6.23 5.18
C SER A 190 -15.18 4.76 5.19
N CYS A 191 -15.24 4.06 4.04
CA CYS A 191 -14.90 2.64 3.94
C CYS A 191 -13.39 2.38 3.91
N GLU A 192 -12.99 1.20 4.38
CA GLU A 192 -11.62 0.71 4.24
C GLU A 192 -11.44 -0.07 2.93
N ASN A 193 -10.24 -0.02 2.37
CA ASN A 193 -9.92 -0.79 1.18
C ASN A 193 -9.77 -2.28 1.51
N ALA A 194 -10.74 -3.08 1.13
CA ALA A 194 -10.81 -4.52 1.36
C ALA A 194 -9.59 -5.32 0.83
N PHE A 195 -8.93 -4.82 -0.22
CA PHE A 195 -7.79 -5.48 -0.85
C PHE A 195 -6.45 -5.22 -0.16
N THR A 196 -6.39 -4.33 0.85
CA THR A 196 -5.11 -3.85 1.42
C THR A 196 -4.36 -4.92 2.18
N GLN A 197 -5.04 -5.70 3.03
CA GLN A 197 -4.42 -6.66 3.95
C GLN A 197 -4.46 -8.10 3.46
N THR A 198 -4.82 -8.34 2.18
CA THR A 198 -4.90 -9.70 1.64
C THR A 198 -3.51 -10.33 1.57
N PHE A 199 -3.32 -11.43 2.30
CA PHE A 199 -2.09 -12.23 2.23
C PHE A 199 -1.99 -12.94 0.88
N ILE A 200 -0.88 -12.75 0.17
CA ILE A 200 -0.58 -13.42 -1.10
C ILE A 200 0.64 -14.32 -0.88
N PRO A 201 0.47 -15.66 -0.90
CA PRO A 201 1.55 -16.59 -0.68
C PRO A 201 2.65 -16.43 -1.74
N ASN A 202 3.90 -16.57 -1.32
CA ASN A 202 5.04 -16.53 -2.22
C ASN A 202 5.35 -17.98 -2.66
N LYS A 203 4.66 -18.43 -3.70
CA LYS A 203 4.97 -19.72 -4.33
C LYS A 203 6.24 -19.54 -5.17
N ASN A 204 7.18 -20.48 -5.07
CA ASN A 204 8.35 -20.53 -5.98
C ASN A 204 7.92 -21.06 -7.36
N ASP A 205 7.03 -20.32 -8.01
CA ASP A 205 6.41 -20.65 -9.29
C ASP A 205 7.16 -20.01 -10.48
N VAL A 206 8.28 -19.35 -10.21
CA VAL A 206 9.11 -18.72 -11.24
C VAL A 206 10.24 -19.67 -11.64
N THR A 207 10.09 -20.30 -12.80
CA THR A 207 11.21 -21.01 -13.42
C THR A 207 12.24 -19.97 -13.90
N LYS A 208 13.42 -19.97 -13.27
CA LYS A 208 14.53 -19.14 -13.73
C LYS A 208 14.95 -19.65 -15.13
N ARG A 209 14.93 -18.77 -16.11
CA ARG A 209 15.50 -19.08 -17.42
C ARG A 209 17.01 -19.24 -17.25
N PRO A 210 17.61 -20.38 -17.63
CA PRO A 210 19.06 -20.49 -17.65
C PRO A 210 19.64 -19.54 -18.72
N PRO A 211 20.87 -19.03 -18.51
CA PRO A 211 21.56 -18.28 -19.54
C PRO A 211 21.78 -19.18 -20.76
N ILE A 212 21.83 -18.58 -21.96
CA ILE A 212 22.16 -19.30 -23.19
C ILE A 212 23.62 -19.72 -23.08
N PRO A 213 23.95 -21.01 -23.27
CA PRO A 213 25.35 -21.46 -23.30
C PRO A 213 26.18 -20.74 -24.37
N ALA A 214 27.44 -20.46 -24.08
CA ALA A 214 28.32 -19.72 -24.99
C ALA A 214 28.44 -20.39 -26.39
N GLU A 215 28.44 -21.70 -26.43
CA GLU A 215 28.45 -22.49 -27.67
C GLU A 215 27.23 -22.19 -28.55
N ASN A 216 26.05 -22.11 -27.94
CA ASN A 216 24.80 -21.77 -28.62
C ASN A 216 24.78 -20.30 -29.08
N LEU A 217 25.37 -19.38 -28.31
CA LEU A 217 25.50 -17.97 -28.72
C LEU A 217 26.33 -17.88 -30.01
N PHE A 218 27.44 -18.61 -30.10
CA PHE A 218 28.29 -18.63 -31.28
C PHE A 218 27.56 -19.14 -32.54
N VAL A 219 26.76 -20.21 -32.37
CA VAL A 219 25.93 -20.73 -33.47
C VAL A 219 24.88 -19.69 -33.91
N ILE A 220 24.23 -19.03 -32.96
CA ILE A 220 23.23 -17.98 -33.23
C ILE A 220 23.88 -16.80 -33.97
N GLN A 221 25.04 -16.33 -33.52
CA GLN A 221 25.76 -15.23 -34.15
C GLN A 221 26.20 -15.57 -35.61
N ASN A 222 26.72 -16.77 -35.85
CA ASN A 222 27.04 -17.22 -37.21
C ASN A 222 25.79 -17.25 -38.08
N ARG A 223 24.68 -17.77 -37.56
CA ARG A 223 23.42 -17.79 -38.31
C ARG A 223 22.89 -16.40 -38.61
N CYS A 224 23.08 -15.45 -37.71
CA CYS A 224 22.73 -14.04 -37.94
C CYS A 224 23.52 -13.45 -39.12
N ARG A 225 24.80 -13.77 -39.22
CA ARG A 225 25.66 -13.33 -40.34
C ARG A 225 25.28 -13.99 -41.68
N GLU A 226 24.93 -15.28 -41.67
CA GLU A 226 24.50 -15.99 -42.87
C GLU A 226 23.19 -15.50 -43.45
N VAL A 227 22.23 -15.19 -42.60
CA VAL A 227 20.89 -14.72 -43.04
C VAL A 227 20.90 -13.25 -43.43
N ASP A 228 21.71 -12.43 -42.75
CA ASP A 228 22.02 -11.02 -43.07
C ASP A 228 20.76 -10.15 -43.28
N ASP A 229 19.82 -10.25 -42.35
CA ASP A 229 18.60 -9.41 -42.33
C ASP A 229 18.51 -8.53 -41.07
N ASP A 230 17.63 -7.53 -41.07
CA ASP A 230 17.48 -6.55 -40.02
C ASP A 230 17.22 -7.19 -38.64
N LEU A 231 16.43 -8.28 -38.57
CA LEU A 231 16.10 -8.95 -37.31
C LEU A 231 17.32 -9.68 -36.73
N ARG A 232 18.15 -10.29 -37.58
CA ARG A 232 19.36 -11.00 -37.16
C ARG A 232 20.43 -10.03 -36.68
N TRP A 233 20.58 -8.91 -37.36
CA TRP A 233 21.48 -7.85 -36.90
C TRP A 233 21.00 -7.19 -35.58
N LEU A 234 19.68 -7.04 -35.40
CA LEU A 234 19.13 -6.59 -34.11
C LEU A 234 19.47 -7.58 -32.98
N ILE A 235 19.35 -8.90 -33.21
CA ILE A 235 19.71 -9.93 -32.23
C ILE A 235 21.22 -9.86 -31.92
N ALA A 236 22.07 -9.77 -32.96
CA ALA A 236 23.51 -9.66 -32.78
C ALA A 236 23.89 -8.45 -31.94
N LEU A 237 23.33 -7.26 -32.25
CA LEU A 237 23.56 -6.04 -31.50
C LEU A 237 23.18 -6.16 -30.04
N ILE A 238 22.03 -6.80 -29.74
CA ILE A 238 21.55 -7.00 -28.35
C ILE A 238 22.46 -7.98 -27.61
N SER A 239 22.91 -9.05 -28.26
CA SER A 239 23.75 -10.09 -27.63
C SER A 239 25.09 -9.52 -27.13
N ASP A 240 25.68 -8.60 -27.86
CA ASP A 240 26.99 -8.04 -27.55
C ASP A 240 26.90 -6.81 -26.64
N SER A 241 25.86 -5.96 -26.83
CA SER A 241 25.72 -4.71 -26.11
C SER A 241 24.91 -4.81 -24.80
N GLY A 242 24.11 -5.87 -24.63
CA GLY A 242 23.17 -6.01 -23.50
C GLY A 242 22.04 -4.96 -23.49
N MET A 243 21.78 -4.29 -24.60
CA MET A 243 20.67 -3.35 -24.76
C MET A 243 19.32 -4.07 -24.62
N ARG A 244 18.31 -3.33 -24.17
CA ARG A 244 16.92 -3.82 -24.25
C ARG A 244 16.45 -3.81 -25.71
N LEU A 245 15.55 -4.73 -26.06
CA LEU A 245 15.02 -4.83 -27.42
C LEU A 245 14.50 -3.49 -27.95
N ALA A 246 13.70 -2.74 -27.17
CA ALA A 246 13.19 -1.45 -27.58
C ALA A 246 14.28 -0.36 -27.70
N GLU A 247 15.35 -0.48 -26.95
CA GLU A 247 16.52 0.42 -27.05
C GLU A 247 17.24 0.19 -28.38
N ALA A 248 17.53 -1.05 -28.70
CA ALA A 248 18.23 -1.42 -29.93
C ALA A 248 17.36 -1.16 -31.18
N ALA A 249 16.10 -1.58 -31.19
CA ALA A 249 15.18 -1.39 -32.31
C ALA A 249 14.88 0.09 -32.62
N GLY A 250 15.04 0.97 -31.63
CA GLY A 250 14.78 2.40 -31.79
C GLY A 250 16.02 3.26 -32.00
N LEU A 251 17.16 2.69 -32.34
CA LEU A 251 18.38 3.44 -32.66
C LEU A 251 18.26 4.16 -34.02
N LEU A 252 18.82 5.36 -34.08
CA LEU A 252 19.16 6.02 -35.36
C LEU A 252 20.57 5.67 -35.80
N LYS A 253 20.84 5.76 -37.07
CA LYS A 253 22.23 5.70 -37.60
C LYS A 253 23.12 6.74 -36.91
N ALA A 254 22.61 7.92 -36.61
CA ALA A 254 23.34 8.98 -35.93
C ALA A 254 23.68 8.68 -34.45
N ASP A 255 23.05 7.67 -33.85
CA ASP A 255 23.37 7.24 -32.48
C ASP A 255 24.62 6.28 -32.51
N ILE A 256 25.03 5.78 -33.67
CA ILE A 256 26.13 4.85 -33.84
C ILE A 256 27.34 5.64 -34.36
N GLN A 257 28.41 5.63 -33.60
CA GLN A 257 29.65 6.36 -33.88
C GLN A 257 30.76 5.32 -34.15
N LEU A 258 30.94 4.97 -35.41
CA LEU A 258 31.96 3.96 -35.84
C LEU A 258 33.34 4.59 -36.06
N ASP A 259 33.37 5.87 -36.50
CA ASP A 259 34.59 6.60 -36.82
C ASP A 259 35.23 7.32 -35.61
N HIS A 260 34.77 7.03 -34.43
CA HIS A 260 35.33 7.57 -33.18
C HIS A 260 36.49 6.69 -32.69
N ASP A 261 37.43 7.26 -31.89
CA ASP A 261 38.55 6.52 -31.30
C ASP A 261 38.14 5.23 -30.61
N ILE A 262 36.98 5.27 -29.95
CA ILE A 262 36.29 4.11 -29.40
C ILE A 262 34.92 4.03 -30.08
N PRO A 263 34.71 3.10 -31.02
CA PRO A 263 33.39 2.89 -31.63
C PRO A 263 32.34 2.63 -30.57
N HIS A 264 31.21 3.31 -30.65
CA HIS A 264 30.16 3.24 -29.59
C HIS A 264 28.77 3.57 -30.09
N VAL A 265 27.77 3.16 -29.31
CA VAL A 265 26.37 3.57 -29.44
C VAL A 265 26.03 4.55 -28.34
N SER A 266 25.53 5.72 -28.71
CA SER A 266 24.97 6.72 -27.77
C SER A 266 23.48 6.46 -27.55
N LEU A 267 23.13 5.85 -26.43
CA LEU A 267 21.73 5.54 -26.09
C LEU A 267 21.10 6.75 -25.39
N LYS A 268 20.20 7.45 -26.09
CA LYS A 268 19.49 8.64 -25.64
C LYS A 268 17.99 8.54 -25.96
N PRO A 269 17.10 9.29 -25.28
CA PRO A 269 15.67 9.31 -25.62
C PRO A 269 15.43 9.94 -26.98
N HIS A 270 14.40 9.44 -27.69
CA HIS A 270 13.89 9.96 -28.95
C HIS A 270 12.37 10.14 -28.85
N ALA A 271 11.78 10.90 -29.79
CA ALA A 271 10.34 11.14 -29.80
C ALA A 271 9.51 9.84 -29.90
N TRP A 272 10.01 8.86 -30.62
CA TRP A 272 9.36 7.54 -30.83
C TRP A 272 9.77 6.48 -29.80
N ARG A 273 10.83 6.71 -29.02
CA ARG A 273 11.38 5.76 -28.05
C ARG A 273 11.82 6.47 -26.77
N GLN A 274 11.06 6.29 -25.72
CA GLN A 274 11.44 6.72 -24.40
C GLN A 274 12.35 5.68 -23.73
N LEU A 275 13.28 6.11 -22.89
CA LEU A 275 14.07 5.23 -22.04
C LEU A 275 13.27 4.87 -20.78
N LYS A 276 13.47 3.65 -20.26
CA LYS A 276 12.75 3.17 -19.07
C LYS A 276 12.97 4.04 -17.83
N THR A 277 14.17 4.58 -17.67
CA THR A 277 14.56 5.46 -16.57
C THR A 277 15.54 6.50 -17.09
N ALA A 278 15.68 7.65 -16.41
CA ALA A 278 16.67 8.66 -16.75
C ALA A 278 18.10 8.07 -16.81
N ASN A 279 18.42 7.17 -15.87
CA ASN A 279 19.73 6.49 -15.82
C ASN A 279 19.95 5.44 -16.94
N SER A 280 19.00 5.24 -17.84
CA SER A 280 19.16 4.35 -18.99
C SER A 280 19.90 5.05 -20.14
N GLU A 281 20.04 6.38 -20.11
CA GLU A 281 20.90 7.12 -21.04
C GLU A 281 22.35 6.78 -20.76
N ARG A 282 23.06 6.30 -21.76
CA ARG A 282 24.44 5.83 -21.64
C ARG A 282 25.12 5.65 -23.00
N VAL A 283 26.45 5.62 -22.96
CA VAL A 283 27.30 5.23 -24.10
C VAL A 283 27.69 3.77 -23.93
N ILE A 284 27.56 3.00 -24.98
CA ILE A 284 27.89 1.56 -25.05
C ILE A 284 29.00 1.37 -26.07
N PRO A 285 30.23 0.99 -25.67
CA PRO A 285 31.29 0.66 -26.61
C PRO A 285 30.92 -0.57 -27.43
N LEU A 286 31.33 -0.59 -28.69
CA LEU A 286 31.12 -1.69 -29.62
C LEU A 286 32.41 -2.52 -29.77
#